data_e7adb46e88e4dbc31446f3d645807b3a
#
_entry.id   e7adb46e88e4dbc31446f3d645807b3a
#
_cell.length_a   1.000
_cell.length_b   1.000
_cell.length_c   1.000
_cell.angle_alpha   90.00
_cell.angle_beta   90.00
_cell.angle_gamma   90.00
#
_symmetry.space_group_name_H-M   'P 1'
#
loop_
_entity.id
_entity.type
_entity.pdbx_description
1 polymer ?
#
loop_
_entity_poly.entity_id
_entity_poly.type
_entity_poly.pdbx_seq_one_letter_code
_entity_poly.pdbx_strand_id
1 'polypeptide(L)'
;MVQAELRGDMPGVTTNAEFCERLRRRLLAQPEKTLLRVTVAPDFERPIEFTAKALLDRAEELASSFGITKERSVVLVLLPHSPELFLLQLGLVLKGHIPAILAWPTSRVDPEKYKCNLVHQLNHLPADLLITLPRLAENLAGSLPYPACGMSLANGASFEKIFPAAPVSERLGNRKSPKRNGCPNPDALFLQFSGGTTGAQKAVVVTAGMLAHQLKQLGEVLQLSDADVVVSWLPLYHDMGLIACYWLPLWHGAASVQIAANDWVINPELLLKYAARYKATFCWLPNFSFSYLSQRGEQMQKHSLGSVRAWINCSEPVRCKSVAEFATTFAGRGVKKESLQASYAMAETVFAITQSEPGRELASVPRSCVSHENRACGELAFDLIDDVYVSSGKPLPDTEIKIIAVDGSKCPDFAPGEIHVRTPSLFSGYWGAEGFQTHSLNGGWHATGDFGFIAEGELFVIGRFKDIVIVGGNNIFPEDVEAVVNSVAGIHAGRVVAFGVEDQEFGTQGLAVVAEMKGEFNEDAALQLETTIRKLVLTVIGTAARYVSVVPQRWIVKSTAGKISRRETRERFLRDRFSPG
;
A
#
# COMPACT_ATOMS: atom_id res chain seq x y z
N MET A 1 21.66 6.14 31.31
CA MET A 1 21.81 5.85 29.89
C MET A 1 20.58 5.13 29.35
N VAL A 2 20.20 3.95 29.82
CA VAL A 2 19.03 3.18 29.32
C VAL A 2 17.70 3.95 29.37
N GLN A 3 17.48 4.80 30.41
CA GLN A 3 16.26 5.62 30.52
C GLN A 3 16.24 6.86 29.60
N ALA A 4 17.40 7.37 29.19
CA ALA A 4 17.51 8.48 28.22
C ALA A 4 17.32 7.99 26.78
N GLU A 5 17.82 6.78 26.46
CA GLU A 5 17.58 6.10 25.17
C GLU A 5 16.09 5.78 24.93
N LEU A 6 15.32 5.58 26.00
CA LEU A 6 13.87 5.37 25.94
C LEU A 6 13.08 6.67 25.67
N ARG A 7 13.72 7.84 25.86
CA ARG A 7 13.08 9.17 25.71
C ARG A 7 13.45 9.96 24.45
N GLY A 8 14.18 9.37 23.48
CA GLY A 8 14.38 10.03 22.18
C GLY A 8 15.57 11.02 22.08
N ASP A 9 16.38 11.21 23.10
CA ASP A 9 17.46 12.24 23.16
C ASP A 9 18.81 11.79 22.57
N MET A 10 18.83 10.75 21.73
CA MET A 10 20.07 10.25 21.12
C MET A 10 20.29 10.80 19.71
N PRO A 11 21.55 11.04 19.29
CA PRO A 11 21.86 11.46 17.93
C PRO A 11 21.28 10.50 16.91
N GLY A 12 20.87 11.03 15.74
CA GLY A 12 20.21 10.26 14.68
C GLY A 12 21.03 9.04 14.24
N VAL A 13 20.35 7.95 13.90
CA VAL A 13 21.00 6.78 13.26
C VAL A 13 21.54 7.21 11.90
N THR A 14 22.82 6.96 11.64
CA THR A 14 23.45 7.33 10.38
C THR A 14 23.94 6.13 9.57
N THR A 15 24.18 4.98 10.22
CA THR A 15 24.70 3.77 9.57
C THR A 15 23.83 2.55 9.80
N ASN A 16 23.96 1.55 8.90
CA ASN A 16 23.28 0.27 9.04
C ASN A 16 23.69 -0.50 10.29
N ALA A 17 24.99 -0.46 10.63
CA ALA A 17 25.52 -1.12 11.83
C ALA A 17 24.89 -0.54 13.09
N GLU A 18 24.82 0.79 13.18
CA GLU A 18 24.19 1.48 14.30
C GLU A 18 22.69 1.16 14.41
N PHE A 19 21.98 1.13 13.28
CA PHE A 19 20.57 0.73 13.26
C PHE A 19 20.38 -0.69 13.81
N CYS A 20 21.14 -1.66 13.29
CA CYS A 20 21.06 -3.05 13.73
C CYS A 20 21.42 -3.23 15.20
N GLU A 21 22.45 -2.52 15.70
CA GLU A 21 22.85 -2.60 17.10
C GLU A 21 21.78 -2.02 18.04
N ARG A 22 21.20 -0.85 17.70
CA ARG A 22 20.09 -0.26 18.47
C ARG A 22 18.87 -1.18 18.50
N LEU A 23 18.53 -1.77 17.35
CA LEU A 23 17.43 -2.73 17.27
C LEU A 23 17.68 -3.94 18.16
N ARG A 24 18.87 -4.59 18.05
CA ARG A 24 19.23 -5.74 18.89
C ARG A 24 19.15 -5.39 20.37
N ARG A 25 19.75 -4.28 20.78
CA ARG A 25 19.76 -3.83 22.18
C ARG A 25 18.33 -3.66 22.71
N ARG A 26 17.45 -3.04 21.92
CA ARG A 26 16.05 -2.84 22.31
C ARG A 26 15.31 -4.17 22.45
N LEU A 27 15.44 -5.05 21.49
CA LEU A 27 14.76 -6.36 21.53
C LEU A 27 15.28 -7.24 22.67
N LEU A 28 16.57 -7.25 22.90
CA LEU A 28 17.20 -8.03 23.99
C LEU A 28 17.00 -7.42 25.38
N ALA A 29 16.42 -6.22 25.49
CA ALA A 29 15.98 -5.69 26.79
C ALA A 29 14.84 -6.53 27.41
N GLN A 30 14.05 -7.24 26.57
CA GLN A 30 12.98 -8.16 26.99
C GLN A 30 13.03 -9.45 26.14
N PRO A 31 14.06 -10.31 26.32
CA PRO A 31 14.37 -11.41 25.41
C PRO A 31 13.24 -12.46 25.29
N GLU A 32 12.48 -12.67 26.36
CA GLU A 32 11.39 -13.66 26.42
C GLU A 32 10.02 -13.10 26.00
N LYS A 33 9.95 -11.81 25.71
CA LYS A 33 8.71 -11.20 25.25
C LYS A 33 8.39 -11.66 23.83
N THR A 34 7.17 -12.15 23.60
CA THR A 34 6.69 -12.48 22.25
C THR A 34 6.46 -11.19 21.44
N LEU A 35 7.23 -11.03 20.37
CA LEU A 35 7.17 -9.85 19.49
C LEU A 35 6.49 -10.12 18.16
N LEU A 36 6.60 -11.34 17.63
CA LEU A 36 6.03 -11.68 16.34
C LEU A 36 5.15 -12.92 16.46
N ARG A 37 3.94 -12.80 15.92
CA ARG A 37 3.01 -13.92 15.72
C ARG A 37 2.61 -13.96 14.25
N VAL A 38 2.79 -15.10 13.62
CA VAL A 38 2.43 -15.30 12.21
C VAL A 38 1.37 -16.38 12.13
N THR A 39 0.22 -16.03 11.54
CA THR A 39 -0.85 -17.02 11.31
C THR A 39 -0.55 -17.82 10.06
N VAL A 40 -0.80 -19.10 10.11
CA VAL A 40 -0.56 -20.04 9.02
C VAL A 40 -1.77 -20.94 8.84
N ALA A 41 -2.38 -20.88 7.65
CA ALA A 41 -3.48 -21.79 7.32
C ALA A 41 -3.01 -23.27 7.31
N PRO A 42 -3.86 -24.24 7.68
CA PRO A 42 -5.26 -24.06 8.07
C PRO A 42 -5.49 -23.80 9.56
N ASP A 43 -4.44 -23.83 10.41
CA ASP A 43 -4.58 -23.67 11.87
C ASP A 43 -4.48 -22.17 12.25
N PHE A 44 -5.63 -21.50 12.25
CA PHE A 44 -5.72 -20.12 12.71
C PHE A 44 -5.82 -19.97 14.24
N GLU A 45 -5.90 -21.08 15.00
CA GLU A 45 -5.97 -21.02 16.47
C GLU A 45 -4.58 -20.90 17.09
N ARG A 46 -3.55 -21.36 16.40
CA ARG A 46 -2.18 -21.45 16.91
C ARG A 46 -1.19 -20.73 15.98
N PRO A 47 -1.10 -19.39 16.03
CA PRO A 47 -0.05 -18.67 15.33
C PRO A 47 1.33 -19.17 15.76
N ILE A 48 2.27 -19.17 14.82
CA ILE A 48 3.68 -19.40 15.15
C ILE A 48 4.21 -18.15 15.84
N GLU A 49 4.78 -18.33 17.03
CA GLU A 49 5.20 -17.23 17.90
C GLU A 49 6.73 -17.19 18.03
N PHE A 50 7.26 -15.97 18.05
CA PHE A 50 8.68 -15.72 18.26
C PHE A 50 8.86 -14.72 19.41
N THR A 51 9.62 -15.12 20.45
CA THR A 51 10.13 -14.18 21.43
C THR A 51 11.20 -13.29 20.79
N ALA A 52 11.55 -12.19 21.42
CA ALA A 52 12.57 -11.26 20.93
C ALA A 52 13.90 -11.98 20.63
N LYS A 53 14.34 -12.84 21.57
CA LYS A 53 15.55 -13.65 21.41
C LYS A 53 15.40 -14.65 20.25
N ALA A 54 14.33 -15.44 20.23
CA ALA A 54 14.10 -16.43 19.20
C ALA A 54 13.97 -15.80 17.80
N LEU A 55 13.35 -14.60 17.71
CA LEU A 55 13.23 -13.85 16.48
C LEU A 55 14.60 -13.47 15.91
N LEU A 56 15.49 -12.92 16.73
CA LEU A 56 16.85 -12.54 16.34
C LEU A 56 17.68 -13.76 15.93
N ASP A 57 17.74 -14.78 16.80
CA ASP A 57 18.54 -15.99 16.58
C ASP A 57 18.11 -16.70 15.28
N ARG A 58 16.80 -16.91 15.10
CA ARG A 58 16.27 -17.58 13.90
C ARG A 58 16.41 -16.76 12.62
N ALA A 59 16.27 -15.45 12.71
CA ALA A 59 16.46 -14.56 11.55
C ALA A 59 17.91 -14.62 11.06
N GLU A 60 18.90 -14.54 11.98
CA GLU A 60 20.32 -14.61 11.64
C GLU A 60 20.75 -16.01 11.15
N GLU A 61 20.23 -17.08 11.78
CA GLU A 61 20.46 -18.46 11.38
C GLU A 61 19.97 -18.68 9.93
N LEU A 62 18.71 -18.27 9.66
CA LEU A 62 18.10 -18.43 8.36
C LEU A 62 18.86 -17.64 7.27
N ALA A 63 19.19 -16.38 7.53
CA ALA A 63 19.95 -15.58 6.56
C ALA A 63 21.35 -16.18 6.29
N SER A 64 22.02 -16.73 7.33
CA SER A 64 23.34 -17.36 7.21
C SER A 64 23.30 -18.68 6.43
N SER A 65 22.19 -19.40 6.44
CA SER A 65 22.04 -20.70 5.75
C SER A 65 22.20 -20.60 4.23
N PHE A 66 22.04 -19.43 3.65
CA PHE A 66 22.21 -19.19 2.20
C PHE A 66 23.66 -18.98 1.77
N GLY A 67 24.62 -18.93 2.70
CA GLY A 67 26.05 -18.84 2.39
C GLY A 67 26.43 -17.62 1.54
N ILE A 68 25.75 -16.49 1.72
CA ILE A 68 26.01 -15.25 0.97
C ILE A 68 27.35 -14.68 1.40
N THR A 69 28.37 -14.77 0.53
CA THR A 69 29.76 -14.33 0.83
C THR A 69 30.05 -12.91 0.40
N LYS A 70 29.32 -12.39 -0.58
CA LYS A 70 29.48 -11.02 -1.04
C LYS A 70 28.82 -10.07 -0.03
N GLU A 71 29.59 -9.13 0.47
CA GLU A 71 29.07 -8.05 1.33
C GLU A 71 28.01 -7.24 0.58
N ARG A 72 27.00 -6.78 1.33
CA ARG A 72 25.94 -5.91 0.83
C ARG A 72 25.24 -6.43 -0.43
N SER A 73 24.97 -7.73 -0.47
CA SER A 73 24.25 -8.34 -1.58
C SER A 73 22.80 -7.87 -1.63
N VAL A 74 22.33 -7.56 -2.84
CA VAL A 74 20.90 -7.35 -3.11
C VAL A 74 20.23 -8.72 -3.24
N VAL A 75 19.29 -9.01 -2.34
CA VAL A 75 18.61 -10.31 -2.26
C VAL A 75 17.12 -10.12 -2.52
N LEU A 76 16.66 -10.63 -3.65
CA LEU A 76 15.22 -10.67 -3.96
C LEU A 76 14.58 -11.81 -3.17
N VAL A 77 13.47 -11.54 -2.51
CA VAL A 77 12.69 -12.51 -1.74
C VAL A 77 11.29 -12.63 -2.33
N LEU A 78 10.99 -13.79 -2.90
CA LEU A 78 9.68 -14.12 -3.49
C LEU A 78 9.07 -15.31 -2.76
N LEU A 79 8.39 -15.04 -1.66
CA LEU A 79 7.77 -16.03 -0.80
C LEU A 79 6.31 -15.66 -0.49
N PRO A 80 5.44 -16.66 -0.25
CA PRO A 80 4.13 -16.40 0.33
C PRO A 80 4.26 -15.90 1.77
N HIS A 81 3.14 -15.44 2.34
CA HIS A 81 3.06 -15.12 3.75
C HIS A 81 3.43 -16.36 4.58
N SER A 82 4.51 -16.29 5.31
CA SER A 82 5.06 -17.36 6.15
C SER A 82 6.02 -16.77 7.19
N PRO A 83 6.29 -17.47 8.29
CA PRO A 83 7.30 -17.04 9.27
C PRO A 83 8.65 -16.72 8.64
N GLU A 84 9.09 -17.52 7.67
CA GLU A 84 10.38 -17.39 6.99
C GLU A 84 10.49 -16.07 6.23
N LEU A 85 9.40 -15.53 5.67
CA LEU A 85 9.40 -14.23 5.00
C LEU A 85 9.80 -13.11 5.96
N PHE A 86 9.23 -13.12 7.18
CA PHE A 86 9.53 -12.13 8.23
C PHE A 86 10.95 -12.30 8.76
N LEU A 87 11.37 -13.54 9.00
CA LEU A 87 12.71 -13.87 9.45
C LEU A 87 13.77 -13.45 8.43
N LEU A 88 13.55 -13.70 7.14
CA LEU A 88 14.47 -13.29 6.08
C LEU A 88 14.60 -11.77 5.95
N GLN A 89 13.49 -11.04 6.03
CA GLN A 89 13.53 -9.58 6.00
C GLN A 89 14.43 -9.02 7.12
N LEU A 90 14.27 -9.54 8.34
CA LEU A 90 15.09 -9.12 9.47
C LEU A 90 16.54 -9.64 9.35
N GLY A 91 16.71 -10.93 9.11
CA GLY A 91 18.01 -11.59 9.12
C GLY A 91 18.97 -11.07 8.04
N LEU A 92 18.48 -10.81 6.82
CA LEU A 92 19.28 -10.24 5.75
C LEU A 92 19.76 -8.83 6.10
N VAL A 93 18.89 -8.01 6.70
CA VAL A 93 19.27 -6.67 7.21
C VAL A 93 20.31 -6.78 8.30
N LEU A 94 20.11 -7.66 9.30
CA LEU A 94 21.05 -7.86 10.41
C LEU A 94 22.42 -8.38 9.97
N LYS A 95 22.49 -9.09 8.83
CA LYS A 95 23.75 -9.58 8.18
C LYS A 95 24.33 -8.56 7.20
N GLY A 96 23.74 -7.38 7.06
CA GLY A 96 24.23 -6.30 6.20
C GLY A 96 23.90 -6.48 4.71
N HIS A 97 23.01 -7.40 4.36
CA HIS A 97 22.48 -7.55 2.99
C HIS A 97 21.28 -6.63 2.77
N ILE A 98 20.87 -6.48 1.52
CA ILE A 98 19.82 -5.56 1.07
C ILE A 98 18.64 -6.39 0.54
N PRO A 99 17.68 -6.79 1.39
CA PRO A 99 16.50 -7.51 0.93
C PRO A 99 15.56 -6.64 0.10
N ALA A 100 14.86 -7.27 -0.86
CA ALA A 100 13.80 -6.69 -1.64
C ALA A 100 12.66 -7.70 -1.77
N ILE A 101 11.53 -7.48 -1.10
CA ILE A 101 10.39 -8.39 -1.11
C ILE A 101 9.56 -8.17 -2.37
N LEU A 102 9.43 -9.20 -3.19
CA LEU A 102 8.58 -9.21 -4.37
C LEU A 102 7.15 -9.63 -4.00
N ALA A 103 6.18 -9.09 -4.74
CA ALA A 103 4.78 -9.44 -4.52
C ALA A 103 4.51 -10.90 -4.87
N TRP A 104 4.05 -11.69 -3.87
CA TRP A 104 3.58 -13.05 -4.08
C TRP A 104 2.21 -13.02 -4.81
N PRO A 105 1.98 -13.92 -5.79
CA PRO A 105 0.71 -13.94 -6.52
C PRO A 105 -0.47 -14.28 -5.61
N THR A 106 -1.59 -13.66 -5.91
CA THR A 106 -2.88 -14.00 -5.29
C THR A 106 -3.79 -14.68 -6.31
N SER A 107 -4.78 -15.45 -5.86
CA SER A 107 -5.78 -16.08 -6.72
C SER A 107 -6.63 -15.09 -7.56
N ARG A 108 -6.48 -13.79 -7.33
CA ARG A 108 -7.22 -12.72 -7.98
C ARG A 108 -6.43 -12.04 -9.12
N VAL A 109 -5.14 -12.31 -9.21
CA VAL A 109 -4.28 -11.79 -10.27
C VAL A 109 -4.35 -12.73 -11.47
N ASP A 110 -4.42 -12.17 -12.67
CA ASP A 110 -4.28 -12.95 -13.90
C ASP A 110 -2.90 -13.63 -13.92
N PRO A 111 -2.84 -14.98 -13.99
CA PRO A 111 -1.60 -15.73 -13.87
C PRO A 111 -0.56 -15.39 -14.96
N GLU A 112 -0.99 -15.24 -16.21
CA GLU A 112 -0.08 -14.95 -17.33
C GLU A 112 0.48 -13.53 -17.22
N LYS A 113 -0.36 -12.58 -16.82
CA LYS A 113 0.08 -11.21 -16.60
C LYS A 113 1.05 -11.12 -15.43
N TYR A 114 0.76 -11.78 -14.31
CA TYR A 114 1.68 -11.84 -13.17
C TYR A 114 3.03 -12.42 -13.60
N LYS A 115 3.02 -13.53 -14.34
CA LYS A 115 4.21 -14.18 -14.86
C LYS A 115 5.03 -13.24 -15.74
N CYS A 116 4.39 -12.53 -16.68
CA CYS A 116 5.06 -11.54 -17.52
C CYS A 116 5.71 -10.41 -16.69
N ASN A 117 4.99 -9.88 -15.71
CA ASN A 117 5.49 -8.83 -14.83
C ASN A 117 6.65 -9.32 -13.94
N LEU A 118 6.52 -10.52 -13.38
CA LEU A 118 7.59 -11.15 -12.59
C LEU A 118 8.87 -11.34 -13.42
N VAL A 119 8.74 -11.92 -14.60
CA VAL A 119 9.86 -12.10 -15.53
C VAL A 119 10.50 -10.75 -15.88
N HIS A 120 9.69 -9.74 -16.15
CA HIS A 120 10.18 -8.39 -16.39
C HIS A 120 10.96 -7.83 -15.19
N GLN A 121 10.43 -7.92 -13.98
CA GLN A 121 11.10 -7.47 -12.76
C GLN A 121 12.40 -8.22 -12.54
N LEU A 122 12.39 -9.55 -12.60
CA LEU A 122 13.58 -10.38 -12.38
C LEU A 122 14.69 -10.11 -13.39
N ASN A 123 14.37 -9.75 -14.63
CA ASN A 123 15.37 -9.41 -15.64
C ASN A 123 15.91 -7.97 -15.56
N HIS A 124 15.13 -7.05 -14.96
CA HIS A 124 15.47 -5.63 -14.93
C HIS A 124 15.97 -5.13 -13.57
N LEU A 125 15.89 -5.98 -12.52
CA LEU A 125 16.41 -5.63 -11.21
C LEU A 125 17.80 -6.27 -11.03
N PRO A 126 18.88 -5.48 -10.95
CA PRO A 126 20.19 -6.00 -10.60
C PRO A 126 20.14 -6.58 -9.18
N ALA A 127 20.36 -7.88 -9.07
CA ALA A 127 20.38 -8.60 -7.79
C ALA A 127 21.56 -9.59 -7.77
N ASP A 128 21.89 -10.05 -6.57
CA ASP A 128 22.94 -11.05 -6.37
C ASP A 128 22.35 -12.44 -6.11
N LEU A 129 21.11 -12.50 -5.62
CA LEU A 129 20.43 -13.75 -5.27
C LEU A 129 18.92 -13.57 -5.32
N LEU A 130 18.20 -14.60 -5.75
CA LEU A 130 16.75 -14.77 -5.54
C LEU A 130 16.51 -15.91 -4.53
N ILE A 131 15.77 -15.64 -3.46
CA ILE A 131 15.26 -16.66 -2.55
C ILE A 131 13.78 -16.87 -2.83
N THR A 132 13.38 -18.11 -3.14
CA THR A 132 12.01 -18.47 -3.47
C THR A 132 11.71 -19.92 -3.13
N LEU A 133 10.56 -20.46 -3.53
CA LEU A 133 10.23 -21.89 -3.30
C LEU A 133 11.08 -22.81 -4.20
N PRO A 134 11.37 -24.07 -3.77
CA PRO A 134 12.33 -24.95 -4.43
C PRO A 134 12.07 -25.13 -5.94
N ARG A 135 10.87 -25.55 -6.32
CA ARG A 135 10.54 -25.77 -7.74
C ARG A 135 10.59 -24.50 -8.59
N LEU A 136 10.23 -23.34 -8.00
CA LEU A 136 10.36 -22.07 -8.73
C LEU A 136 11.83 -21.70 -8.93
N ALA A 137 12.68 -21.93 -7.93
CA ALA A 137 14.12 -21.75 -8.04
C ALA A 137 14.70 -22.66 -9.14
N GLU A 138 14.33 -23.95 -9.18
CA GLU A 138 14.71 -24.91 -10.20
C GLU A 138 14.28 -24.46 -11.60
N ASN A 139 13.02 -24.02 -11.75
CA ASN A 139 12.47 -23.54 -13.03
C ASN A 139 13.16 -22.26 -13.54
N LEU A 140 13.70 -21.45 -12.65
CA LEU A 140 14.42 -20.22 -12.98
C LEU A 140 15.93 -20.42 -13.11
N ALA A 141 16.47 -21.58 -12.68
CA ALA A 141 17.90 -21.88 -12.72
C ALA A 141 18.43 -21.77 -14.16
N GLY A 142 19.52 -21.02 -14.33
CA GLY A 142 20.14 -20.76 -15.64
C GLY A 142 19.41 -19.73 -16.52
N SER A 143 18.23 -19.27 -16.14
CA SER A 143 17.45 -18.28 -16.90
C SER A 143 17.61 -16.86 -16.35
N LEU A 144 18.09 -16.72 -15.12
CA LEU A 144 18.34 -15.44 -14.46
C LEU A 144 19.82 -15.05 -14.55
N PRO A 145 20.15 -13.76 -14.54
CA PRO A 145 21.54 -13.28 -14.51
C PRO A 145 22.22 -13.46 -13.13
N TYR A 146 21.53 -14.04 -12.16
CA TYR A 146 21.98 -14.33 -10.80
C TYR A 146 21.38 -15.67 -10.30
N PRO A 147 21.95 -16.31 -9.26
CA PRO A 147 21.46 -17.57 -8.74
C PRO A 147 20.07 -17.45 -8.09
N ALA A 148 19.30 -18.53 -8.18
CA ALA A 148 18.05 -18.72 -7.46
C ALA A 148 18.20 -19.88 -6.48
N CYS A 149 17.87 -19.64 -5.21
CA CYS A 149 17.89 -20.63 -4.14
C CYS A 149 16.46 -20.98 -3.70
N GLY A 150 16.16 -22.28 -3.66
CA GLY A 150 14.91 -22.81 -3.17
C GLY A 150 14.90 -22.93 -1.66
N MET A 151 13.81 -22.52 -1.01
CA MET A 151 13.57 -22.68 0.42
C MET A 151 12.22 -23.36 0.66
N SER A 152 12.23 -24.47 1.40
CA SER A 152 10.98 -25.11 1.87
C SER A 152 10.41 -24.34 3.04
N LEU A 153 9.09 -24.19 3.05
CA LEU A 153 8.37 -23.51 4.12
C LEU A 153 7.72 -24.52 5.07
N ALA A 154 7.66 -24.18 6.34
CA ALA A 154 7.04 -25.00 7.36
C ALA A 154 5.54 -25.29 7.09
N ASN A 155 4.84 -24.39 6.41
CA ASN A 155 3.43 -24.54 6.06
C ASN A 155 3.17 -25.36 4.78
N GLY A 156 4.21 -25.87 4.12
CA GLY A 156 4.08 -26.67 2.89
C GLY A 156 3.47 -25.89 1.71
N ALA A 157 3.57 -24.56 1.66
CA ALA A 157 3.09 -23.77 0.54
C ALA A 157 3.85 -24.13 -0.75
N SER A 158 3.13 -24.18 -1.85
CA SER A 158 3.64 -24.58 -3.17
C SER A 158 3.19 -23.60 -4.24
N PHE A 159 4.09 -23.28 -5.16
CA PHE A 159 3.83 -22.37 -6.27
C PHE A 159 2.86 -22.98 -7.29
N GLU A 160 2.91 -24.29 -7.50
CA GLU A 160 2.08 -25.02 -8.47
C GLU A 160 0.60 -25.00 -8.12
N LYS A 161 0.25 -24.85 -6.85
CA LYS A 161 -1.16 -24.69 -6.43
C LYS A 161 -1.77 -23.41 -6.99
N ILE A 162 -0.94 -22.42 -7.33
CA ILE A 162 -1.36 -21.12 -7.83
C ILE A 162 -1.13 -21.02 -9.35
N PHE A 163 -0.07 -21.68 -9.87
CA PHE A 163 0.32 -21.69 -11.29
C PHE A 163 0.56 -23.12 -11.78
N PRO A 164 -0.46 -23.88 -12.15
CA PRO A 164 -0.34 -25.28 -12.52
C PRO A 164 0.30 -25.54 -13.89
N ALA A 165 0.60 -24.54 -14.71
CA ALA A 165 1.04 -24.76 -16.10
C ALA A 165 2.28 -23.97 -16.52
N ALA A 166 3.17 -24.68 -17.20
CA ALA A 166 4.33 -24.27 -18.02
C ALA A 166 5.55 -23.65 -17.29
N PRO A 167 6.77 -24.07 -17.62
CA PRO A 167 8.00 -23.53 -17.04
C PRO A 167 8.16 -22.05 -17.38
N VAL A 168 8.51 -21.25 -16.39
CA VAL A 168 8.85 -19.83 -16.53
C VAL A 168 10.07 -19.64 -17.44
N SER A 169 10.91 -20.69 -17.57
CA SER A 169 12.16 -20.71 -18.33
C SER A 169 12.01 -20.45 -19.84
N GLU A 170 10.88 -20.79 -20.46
CA GLU A 170 10.73 -20.67 -21.92
C GLU A 170 10.71 -19.23 -22.45
N ARG A 171 10.51 -18.22 -21.60
CA ARG A 171 10.44 -16.81 -21.99
C ARG A 171 11.57 -15.92 -21.48
N LEU A 172 12.47 -16.47 -20.67
CA LEU A 172 13.66 -15.76 -20.24
C LEU A 172 14.72 -15.88 -21.35
N GLY A 173 14.64 -15.02 -22.35
CA GLY A 173 15.64 -14.96 -23.42
C GLY A 173 17.04 -14.66 -22.86
N ASN A 174 18.07 -15.19 -23.56
CA ASN A 174 19.50 -14.99 -23.27
C ASN A 174 19.85 -13.48 -23.36
N ARG A 175 19.55 -12.70 -22.34
CA ARG A 175 19.93 -11.28 -22.25
C ARG A 175 21.20 -11.13 -21.42
N LYS A 176 22.10 -10.26 -21.88
CA LYS A 176 23.28 -9.86 -21.12
C LYS A 176 22.86 -9.37 -19.74
N SER A 177 23.56 -9.85 -18.71
CA SER A 177 23.38 -9.38 -17.33
C SER A 177 23.27 -7.85 -17.27
N PRO A 178 22.29 -7.29 -16.55
CA PRO A 178 22.24 -5.85 -16.34
C PRO A 178 23.60 -5.41 -15.77
N LYS A 179 24.11 -4.27 -16.23
CA LYS A 179 25.42 -3.76 -15.77
C LYS A 179 25.38 -3.64 -14.25
N ARG A 180 26.18 -4.45 -13.57
CA ARG A 180 26.35 -4.44 -12.12
C ARG A 180 27.17 -3.21 -11.70
N ASN A 181 26.57 -2.05 -11.67
CA ASN A 181 27.22 -0.87 -11.14
C ASN A 181 26.98 -0.78 -9.62
N GLY A 182 27.73 -1.58 -8.84
CA GLY A 182 27.84 -1.42 -7.40
C GLY A 182 26.61 -1.75 -6.56
N CYS A 183 26.68 -1.40 -5.28
CA CYS A 183 25.57 -1.39 -4.33
C CYS A 183 24.63 -0.21 -4.62
N PRO A 184 23.31 -0.32 -4.40
CA PRO A 184 22.35 0.76 -4.64
C PRO A 184 22.73 2.10 -3.99
N ASN A 185 23.22 2.03 -2.77
CA ASN A 185 23.72 3.14 -1.97
C ASN A 185 24.53 2.52 -0.82
N PRO A 186 25.68 3.09 -0.41
CA PRO A 186 26.45 2.58 0.74
C PRO A 186 25.63 2.38 2.00
N ASP A 187 24.60 3.20 2.21
CA ASP A 187 23.77 3.19 3.40
C ASP A 187 22.39 2.51 3.18
N ALA A 188 22.15 1.89 2.00
CA ALA A 188 20.92 1.18 1.72
C ALA A 188 20.69 0.07 2.75
N LEU A 189 19.49 0.01 3.35
CA LEU A 189 19.09 -1.01 4.30
C LEU A 189 18.28 -2.11 3.63
N PHE A 190 17.32 -1.71 2.79
CA PHE A 190 16.52 -2.59 1.95
C PHE A 190 15.95 -1.82 0.74
N LEU A 191 15.35 -2.56 -0.19
CA LEU A 191 14.61 -2.00 -1.32
C LEU A 191 13.11 -2.23 -1.10
N GLN A 192 12.33 -1.19 -1.36
CA GLN A 192 10.87 -1.21 -1.24
C GLN A 192 10.24 -0.86 -2.58
N PHE A 193 9.34 -1.72 -3.07
CA PHE A 193 8.66 -1.43 -4.33
C PHE A 193 7.54 -0.44 -4.12
N SER A 194 7.54 0.64 -4.91
CA SER A 194 6.43 1.58 -4.92
C SER A 194 5.18 0.93 -5.52
N GLY A 195 4.01 1.30 -5.00
CA GLY A 195 2.71 0.80 -5.49
C GLY A 195 2.32 1.32 -6.88
N GLY A 196 3.29 1.75 -7.70
CA GLY A 196 3.09 2.42 -8.97
C GLY A 196 2.09 1.71 -9.89
N THR A 197 1.01 2.42 -10.21
CA THR A 197 0.00 2.01 -11.20
C THR A 197 0.50 2.19 -12.65
N THR A 198 1.72 2.72 -12.84
CA THR A 198 2.22 3.24 -14.12
C THR A 198 3.22 2.32 -14.87
N GLY A 199 3.30 1.02 -14.57
CA GLY A 199 4.19 0.08 -15.26
C GLY A 199 5.09 -0.72 -14.32
N ALA A 200 6.37 -0.98 -14.70
CA ALA A 200 7.32 -1.69 -13.85
C ALA A 200 7.45 -0.96 -12.49
N GLN A 201 7.24 -1.71 -11.41
CA GLN A 201 7.40 -1.19 -10.06
C GLN A 201 8.84 -0.69 -9.89
N LYS A 202 9.00 0.53 -9.38
CA LYS A 202 10.31 1.09 -9.06
C LYS A 202 10.73 0.65 -7.66
N ALA A 203 11.97 0.23 -7.51
CA ALA A 203 12.52 -0.12 -6.20
C ALA A 203 13.11 1.14 -5.54
N VAL A 204 12.43 1.64 -4.53
CA VAL A 204 12.87 2.76 -3.69
C VAL A 204 14.00 2.27 -2.78
N VAL A 205 15.10 3.00 -2.74
CA VAL A 205 16.23 2.69 -1.84
C VAL A 205 15.96 3.32 -0.48
N VAL A 206 15.78 2.49 0.53
CA VAL A 206 15.58 2.91 1.93
C VAL A 206 16.89 2.76 2.71
N THR A 207 17.37 3.85 3.33
CA THR A 207 18.56 3.84 4.18
C THR A 207 18.21 3.68 5.66
N ALA A 208 19.19 3.31 6.48
CA ALA A 208 19.04 3.18 7.91
C ALA A 208 18.60 4.49 8.59
N GLY A 209 19.18 5.61 8.16
CA GLY A 209 18.81 6.94 8.69
C GLY A 209 17.38 7.33 8.38
N MET A 210 16.93 7.11 7.14
CA MET A 210 15.56 7.38 6.70
C MET A 210 14.56 6.54 7.48
N LEU A 211 14.81 5.22 7.61
CA LEU A 211 13.93 4.33 8.35
C LEU A 211 13.89 4.70 9.84
N ALA A 212 15.03 4.90 10.48
CA ALA A 212 15.08 5.25 11.90
C ALA A 212 14.35 6.56 12.20
N HIS A 213 14.51 7.57 11.34
CA HIS A 213 13.76 8.82 11.43
C HIS A 213 12.25 8.59 11.33
N GLN A 214 11.78 7.86 10.30
CA GLN A 214 10.37 7.54 10.10
C GLN A 214 9.77 6.80 11.30
N LEU A 215 10.47 5.76 11.80
CA LEU A 215 9.99 4.94 12.92
C LEU A 215 9.93 5.75 14.22
N LYS A 216 10.88 6.66 14.44
CA LYS A 216 10.89 7.57 15.58
C LYS A 216 9.70 8.53 15.51
N GLN A 217 9.57 9.30 14.44
CA GLN A 217 8.57 10.36 14.32
C GLN A 217 7.13 9.80 14.36
N LEU A 218 6.89 8.71 13.63
CA LEU A 218 5.56 8.07 13.63
C LEU A 218 5.25 7.46 15.00
N GLY A 219 6.23 6.83 15.65
CA GLY A 219 6.06 6.28 17.00
C GLY A 219 5.77 7.33 18.05
N GLU A 220 6.41 8.51 17.97
CA GLU A 220 6.16 9.65 18.87
C GLU A 220 4.73 10.18 18.71
N VAL A 221 4.28 10.43 17.47
CA VAL A 221 2.90 10.91 17.19
C VAL A 221 1.86 9.90 17.67
N LEU A 222 2.09 8.62 17.46
CA LEU A 222 1.18 7.54 17.89
C LEU A 222 1.32 7.20 19.37
N GLN A 223 2.31 7.77 20.08
CA GLN A 223 2.68 7.41 21.46
C GLN A 223 2.85 5.89 21.59
N LEU A 224 3.55 5.30 20.62
CA LEU A 224 3.75 3.85 20.54
C LEU A 224 4.83 3.42 21.54
N SER A 225 4.54 2.37 22.28
CA SER A 225 5.40 1.82 23.32
C SER A 225 5.57 0.31 23.15
N ASP A 226 6.41 -0.27 23.98
CA ASP A 226 6.59 -1.72 24.02
C ASP A 226 5.36 -2.49 24.56
N ALA A 227 4.41 -1.82 25.24
CA ALA A 227 3.15 -2.43 25.67
C ALA A 227 2.12 -2.60 24.55
N ASP A 228 2.36 -1.98 23.38
CA ASP A 228 1.41 -1.98 22.28
C ASP A 228 1.44 -3.28 21.46
N VAL A 229 0.33 -3.52 20.75
CA VAL A 229 0.14 -4.67 19.87
C VAL A 229 -0.43 -4.18 18.55
N VAL A 230 0.27 -4.49 17.46
CA VAL A 230 -0.19 -4.24 16.09
C VAL A 230 -0.79 -5.53 15.52
N VAL A 231 -2.01 -5.49 15.03
CA VAL A 231 -2.61 -6.61 14.28
C VAL A 231 -2.80 -6.19 12.82
N SER A 232 -2.28 -6.99 11.89
CA SER A 232 -2.25 -6.65 10.47
C SER A 232 -2.47 -7.85 9.57
N TRP A 233 -3.12 -7.60 8.42
CA TRP A 233 -3.20 -8.53 7.28
C TRP A 233 -2.44 -8.01 6.06
N LEU A 234 -1.74 -6.88 6.20
CA LEU A 234 -1.07 -6.21 5.10
C LEU A 234 0.21 -6.94 4.70
N PRO A 235 0.44 -7.16 3.39
CA PRO A 235 1.62 -7.88 2.94
C PRO A 235 2.90 -7.04 3.09
N LEU A 236 4.04 -7.71 3.34
CA LEU A 236 5.33 -7.05 3.50
C LEU A 236 5.90 -6.44 2.21
N TYR A 237 5.43 -6.81 1.04
CA TYR A 237 5.84 -6.15 -0.21
C TYR A 237 5.19 -4.76 -0.39
N HIS A 238 4.36 -4.33 0.56
CA HIS A 238 3.73 -3.00 0.61
C HIS A 238 4.28 -2.21 1.81
N ASP A 239 4.53 -0.90 1.61
CA ASP A 239 5.07 0.01 2.64
C ASP A 239 4.30 -0.03 3.96
N MET A 240 2.96 0.04 3.91
CA MET A 240 2.11 -0.01 5.09
C MET A 240 2.32 -1.31 5.89
N GLY A 241 2.42 -2.46 5.22
CA GLY A 241 2.72 -3.75 5.86
C GLY A 241 4.14 -3.82 6.39
N LEU A 242 5.12 -3.43 5.58
CA LEU A 242 6.54 -3.54 5.92
C LEU A 242 6.94 -2.54 7.01
N ILE A 243 6.54 -1.27 6.87
CA ILE A 243 6.99 -0.22 7.79
C ILE A 243 6.09 -0.12 9.01
N ALA A 244 4.79 0.16 8.82
CA ALA A 244 3.89 0.41 9.94
C ALA A 244 3.56 -0.85 10.76
N CYS A 245 3.48 -2.03 10.10
CA CYS A 245 3.03 -3.25 10.76
C CYS A 245 4.14 -4.23 11.12
N TYR A 246 5.36 -4.03 10.61
CA TYR A 246 6.49 -4.89 10.93
C TYR A 246 7.68 -4.12 11.54
N TRP A 247 8.31 -3.16 10.83
CA TRP A 247 9.46 -2.43 11.35
C TRP A 247 9.12 -1.52 12.53
N LEU A 248 7.98 -0.82 12.49
CA LEU A 248 7.57 0.11 13.55
C LEU A 248 7.37 -0.60 14.90
N PRO A 249 6.57 -1.68 15.01
CA PRO A 249 6.46 -2.39 16.27
C PRO A 249 7.81 -2.98 16.73
N LEU A 250 8.60 -3.57 15.83
CA LEU A 250 9.93 -4.10 16.22
C LEU A 250 10.84 -3.01 16.78
N TRP A 251 10.90 -1.83 16.13
CA TRP A 251 11.71 -0.72 16.58
C TRP A 251 11.34 -0.24 17.98
N HIS A 252 10.07 -0.28 18.35
CA HIS A 252 9.56 0.12 19.66
C HIS A 252 9.47 -1.03 20.67
N GLY A 253 9.83 -2.25 20.29
CA GLY A 253 9.70 -3.44 21.13
C GLY A 253 8.23 -3.86 21.38
N ALA A 254 7.32 -3.39 20.54
CA ALA A 254 5.90 -3.75 20.55
C ALA A 254 5.67 -5.11 19.86
N ALA A 255 4.56 -5.77 20.19
CA ALA A 255 4.19 -7.02 19.55
C ALA A 255 3.45 -6.81 18.23
N SER A 256 3.57 -7.77 17.32
CA SER A 256 2.91 -7.76 16.01
C SER A 256 2.27 -9.12 15.73
N VAL A 257 1.04 -9.12 15.22
CA VAL A 257 0.30 -10.30 14.78
C VAL A 257 0.00 -10.16 13.30
N GLN A 258 0.52 -11.08 12.49
CA GLN A 258 0.51 -11.01 11.05
C GLN A 258 -0.40 -12.08 10.44
N ILE A 259 -1.39 -11.66 9.66
CA ILE A 259 -2.39 -12.49 8.99
C ILE A 259 -2.08 -12.48 7.50
N ALA A 260 -2.22 -13.60 6.80
CA ALA A 260 -2.08 -13.60 5.35
C ALA A 260 -3.23 -12.82 4.70
N ALA A 261 -2.89 -11.98 3.71
CA ALA A 261 -3.87 -11.16 3.00
C ALA A 261 -4.99 -12.01 2.35
N ASN A 262 -4.64 -13.16 1.77
CA ASN A 262 -5.62 -14.07 1.17
C ASN A 262 -6.59 -14.66 2.21
N ASP A 263 -6.09 -15.00 3.39
CA ASP A 263 -6.90 -15.57 4.47
C ASP A 263 -7.88 -14.51 5.01
N TRP A 264 -7.41 -13.27 5.19
CA TRP A 264 -8.27 -12.17 5.61
C TRP A 264 -9.34 -11.84 4.56
N VAL A 265 -9.02 -11.88 3.28
CA VAL A 265 -10.00 -11.62 2.22
C VAL A 265 -11.12 -12.68 2.20
N ILE A 266 -10.79 -13.94 2.49
CA ILE A 266 -11.76 -15.04 2.59
C ILE A 266 -12.55 -14.94 3.90
N ASN A 267 -11.86 -14.67 4.99
CA ASN A 267 -12.44 -14.54 6.33
C ASN A 267 -11.98 -13.24 7.02
N PRO A 268 -12.66 -12.10 6.74
CA PRO A 268 -12.26 -10.80 7.29
C PRO A 268 -12.43 -10.70 8.82
N GLU A 269 -13.22 -11.58 9.42
CA GLU A 269 -13.37 -11.68 10.88
C GLU A 269 -12.05 -12.02 11.60
N LEU A 270 -11.08 -12.65 10.92
CA LEU A 270 -9.78 -12.97 11.51
C LEU A 270 -9.09 -11.72 12.11
N LEU A 271 -9.19 -10.57 11.45
CA LEU A 271 -8.63 -9.32 11.98
C LEU A 271 -9.27 -8.96 13.33
N LEU A 272 -10.59 -8.98 13.41
CA LEU A 272 -11.33 -8.62 14.62
C LEU A 272 -11.10 -9.62 15.75
N LYS A 273 -11.06 -10.92 15.42
CA LYS A 273 -10.74 -12.01 16.33
C LYS A 273 -9.37 -11.84 16.98
N TYR A 274 -8.35 -11.58 16.16
CA TYR A 274 -7.00 -11.40 16.70
C TYR A 274 -6.83 -10.05 17.40
N ALA A 275 -7.49 -8.99 16.94
CA ALA A 275 -7.51 -7.71 17.64
C ALA A 275 -8.06 -7.86 19.06
N ALA A 276 -9.15 -8.61 19.23
CA ALA A 276 -9.71 -8.90 20.55
C ALA A 276 -8.81 -9.83 21.37
N ARG A 277 -8.35 -10.95 20.77
CA ARG A 277 -7.55 -11.98 21.44
C ARG A 277 -6.24 -11.45 22.01
N TYR A 278 -5.54 -10.62 21.24
CA TYR A 278 -4.23 -10.08 21.62
C TYR A 278 -4.30 -8.65 22.13
N LYS A 279 -5.52 -8.12 22.37
CA LYS A 279 -5.75 -6.74 22.84
C LYS A 279 -5.00 -5.73 21.96
N ALA A 280 -5.20 -5.82 20.64
CA ALA A 280 -4.58 -4.89 19.70
C ALA A 280 -4.80 -3.43 20.11
N THR A 281 -3.78 -2.63 19.90
CA THR A 281 -3.83 -1.18 20.13
C THR A 281 -3.82 -0.40 18.82
N PHE A 282 -3.28 -1.00 17.75
CA PHE A 282 -3.20 -0.38 16.43
C PHE A 282 -3.56 -1.38 15.31
N CYS A 283 -4.33 -0.90 14.33
CA CYS A 283 -4.61 -1.60 13.08
C CYS A 283 -4.55 -0.60 11.91
N TRP A 284 -3.69 -0.85 10.93
CA TRP A 284 -3.66 -0.09 9.68
C TRP A 284 -4.50 -0.77 8.62
N LEU A 285 -5.34 -0.01 7.93
CA LEU A 285 -6.29 -0.52 6.95
C LEU A 285 -6.39 0.43 5.75
N PRO A 286 -6.45 -0.05 4.50
CA PRO A 286 -6.89 0.77 3.39
C PRO A 286 -8.39 1.08 3.50
N ASN A 287 -8.84 2.19 2.90
CA ASN A 287 -10.21 2.68 3.04
C ASN A 287 -11.28 1.64 2.69
N PHE A 288 -11.05 0.83 1.65
CA PHE A 288 -12.01 -0.22 1.28
C PHE A 288 -12.28 -1.25 2.40
N SER A 289 -11.30 -1.48 3.28
CA SER A 289 -11.42 -2.46 4.37
C SER A 289 -12.42 -2.03 5.43
N PHE A 290 -12.56 -0.73 5.67
CA PHE A 290 -13.58 -0.19 6.56
C PHE A 290 -14.97 -0.55 6.07
N SER A 291 -15.29 -0.22 4.81
CA SER A 291 -16.58 -0.60 4.20
C SER A 291 -16.77 -2.11 4.11
N TYR A 292 -15.70 -2.86 3.77
CA TYR A 292 -15.76 -4.31 3.64
C TYR A 292 -16.09 -5.03 4.95
N LEU A 293 -15.54 -4.56 6.07
CA LEU A 293 -15.84 -5.04 7.41
C LEU A 293 -17.24 -4.60 7.85
N SER A 294 -17.62 -3.34 7.61
CA SER A 294 -18.94 -2.80 7.99
C SER A 294 -20.09 -3.58 7.35
N GLN A 295 -20.01 -3.86 6.06
CA GLN A 295 -21.05 -4.60 5.31
C GLN A 295 -21.28 -6.02 5.84
N ARG A 296 -20.32 -6.59 6.56
CA ARG A 296 -20.35 -7.96 7.12
C ARG A 296 -20.43 -7.98 8.64
N GLY A 297 -20.33 -6.82 9.28
CA GLY A 297 -20.17 -6.72 10.73
C GLY A 297 -21.27 -7.40 11.53
N GLU A 298 -22.53 -7.32 11.08
CA GLU A 298 -23.67 -7.96 11.76
C GLU A 298 -23.57 -9.49 11.79
N GLN A 299 -22.96 -10.09 10.75
CA GLN A 299 -22.81 -11.54 10.61
C GLN A 299 -21.60 -12.10 11.36
N MET A 300 -20.67 -11.24 11.79
CA MET A 300 -19.45 -11.61 12.50
C MET A 300 -19.71 -11.79 14.00
N GLN A 301 -18.92 -12.67 14.63
CA GLN A 301 -18.94 -12.83 16.09
C GLN A 301 -18.66 -11.50 16.80
N LYS A 302 -19.25 -11.32 17.97
CA LYS A 302 -19.08 -10.10 18.77
C LYS A 302 -17.74 -10.12 19.53
N HIS A 303 -16.69 -9.68 18.86
CA HIS A 303 -15.37 -9.47 19.46
C HIS A 303 -15.31 -8.11 20.16
N SER A 304 -14.68 -8.04 21.34
CA SER A 304 -14.42 -6.78 22.03
C SER A 304 -13.24 -6.05 21.37
N LEU A 305 -13.47 -4.83 20.87
CA LEU A 305 -12.50 -4.04 20.10
C LEU A 305 -12.02 -2.77 20.84
N GLY A 306 -12.47 -2.58 22.08
CA GLY A 306 -12.20 -1.38 22.86
C GLY A 306 -10.73 -1.16 23.25
N SER A 307 -9.86 -2.16 23.05
CA SER A 307 -8.41 -2.00 23.24
C SER A 307 -7.74 -1.25 22.10
N VAL A 308 -8.36 -1.21 20.90
CA VAL A 308 -7.75 -0.56 19.74
C VAL A 308 -7.84 0.96 19.88
N ARG A 309 -6.68 1.58 20.10
CA ARG A 309 -6.54 3.03 20.24
C ARG A 309 -6.60 3.75 18.89
N ALA A 310 -6.15 3.07 17.82
CA ALA A 310 -6.19 3.63 16.48
C ALA A 310 -6.46 2.58 15.39
N TRP A 311 -7.55 2.77 14.67
CA TRP A 311 -7.88 2.16 13.38
C TRP A 311 -7.45 3.16 12.30
N ILE A 312 -6.29 2.96 11.68
CA ILE A 312 -5.66 3.95 10.82
C ILE A 312 -5.99 3.68 9.36
N ASN A 313 -6.74 4.59 8.75
CA ASN A 313 -7.06 4.58 7.33
C ASN A 313 -5.89 5.17 6.54
N CYS A 314 -5.34 4.41 5.59
CA CYS A 314 -4.18 4.83 4.83
C CYS A 314 -4.17 4.24 3.41
N SER A 315 -3.34 4.77 2.52
CA SER A 315 -3.10 4.32 1.14
C SER A 315 -4.20 4.60 0.11
N GLU A 316 -5.34 5.14 0.52
CA GLU A 316 -6.44 5.58 -0.33
C GLU A 316 -7.02 6.89 0.24
N PRO A 317 -7.71 7.72 -0.57
CA PRO A 317 -8.44 8.87 -0.02
C PRO A 317 -9.44 8.43 1.04
N VAL A 318 -9.43 9.10 2.19
CA VAL A 318 -10.32 8.78 3.32
C VAL A 318 -11.73 9.21 2.98
N ARG A 319 -12.68 8.27 3.02
CA ARG A 319 -14.09 8.53 2.75
C ARG A 319 -14.88 8.64 4.06
N CYS A 320 -15.59 9.75 4.25
CA CYS A 320 -16.41 10.00 5.44
C CYS A 320 -17.41 8.87 5.68
N LYS A 321 -18.09 8.43 4.63
CA LYS A 321 -19.06 7.32 4.69
C LYS A 321 -18.43 6.04 5.22
N SER A 322 -17.26 5.65 4.70
CA SER A 322 -16.59 4.40 5.14
C SER A 322 -16.22 4.42 6.61
N VAL A 323 -15.74 5.57 7.09
CA VAL A 323 -15.35 5.79 8.50
C VAL A 323 -16.59 5.80 9.40
N ALA A 324 -17.66 6.51 9.01
CA ALA A 324 -18.90 6.61 9.78
C ALA A 324 -19.63 5.25 9.87
N GLU A 325 -19.71 4.50 8.77
CA GLU A 325 -20.30 3.16 8.74
C GLU A 325 -19.54 2.22 9.68
N PHE A 326 -18.20 2.25 9.67
CA PHE A 326 -17.38 1.42 10.55
C PHE A 326 -17.58 1.79 12.02
N ALA A 327 -17.57 3.09 12.35
CA ALA A 327 -17.86 3.57 13.69
C ALA A 327 -19.20 3.06 14.21
N THR A 328 -20.26 3.22 13.40
CA THR A 328 -21.63 2.82 13.76
C THR A 328 -21.75 1.31 13.93
N THR A 329 -21.23 0.52 12.97
CA THR A 329 -21.33 -0.95 12.98
C THR A 329 -20.63 -1.55 14.19
N PHE A 330 -19.50 -1.00 14.60
CA PHE A 330 -18.67 -1.55 15.66
C PHE A 330 -18.72 -0.79 16.99
N ALA A 331 -19.58 0.25 17.12
CA ALA A 331 -19.75 1.01 18.36
C ALA A 331 -20.07 0.09 19.56
N GLY A 332 -21.03 -0.83 19.39
CA GLY A 332 -21.42 -1.80 20.42
C GLY A 332 -20.35 -2.84 20.80
N ARG A 333 -19.21 -2.83 20.06
CA ARG A 333 -18.03 -3.69 20.30
C ARG A 333 -16.86 -2.90 20.88
N GLY A 334 -17.03 -1.61 21.15
CA GLY A 334 -16.06 -0.73 21.79
C GLY A 334 -15.22 0.13 20.83
N VAL A 335 -15.54 0.16 19.52
CA VAL A 335 -14.94 1.12 18.59
C VAL A 335 -15.50 2.52 18.88
N LYS A 336 -14.62 3.47 19.11
CA LYS A 336 -14.95 4.88 19.35
C LYS A 336 -14.59 5.71 18.13
N LYS A 337 -15.27 6.83 17.91
CA LYS A 337 -14.96 7.74 16.80
C LYS A 337 -13.54 8.28 16.89
N GLU A 338 -13.08 8.59 18.10
CA GLU A 338 -11.73 9.11 18.37
C GLU A 338 -10.65 8.06 18.14
N SER A 339 -11.01 6.78 18.00
CA SER A 339 -10.08 5.72 17.59
C SER A 339 -9.94 5.59 16.06
N LEU A 340 -10.76 6.28 15.28
CA LEU A 340 -10.66 6.28 13.83
C LEU A 340 -9.66 7.35 13.40
N GLN A 341 -8.58 6.92 12.74
CA GLN A 341 -7.45 7.76 12.42
C GLN A 341 -7.12 7.67 10.93
N ALA A 342 -6.32 8.61 10.44
CA ALA A 342 -5.90 8.65 9.04
C ALA A 342 -4.41 8.99 8.91
N SER A 343 -3.80 8.50 7.84
CA SER A 343 -2.41 8.77 7.48
C SER A 343 -2.27 8.89 5.96
N TYR A 344 -1.48 9.85 5.49
CA TYR A 344 -1.03 9.90 4.10
C TYR A 344 0.40 9.39 4.03
N ALA A 345 0.65 8.45 3.12
CA ALA A 345 1.92 7.74 3.05
C ALA A 345 2.31 7.38 1.62
N MET A 346 3.61 7.29 1.37
CA MET A 346 4.18 6.80 0.13
C MET A 346 5.56 6.15 0.36
N ALA A 347 5.94 5.22 -0.52
CA ALA A 347 7.21 4.51 -0.43
C ALA A 347 8.43 5.45 -0.52
N GLU A 348 8.33 6.53 -1.27
CA GLU A 348 9.36 7.53 -1.50
C GLU A 348 9.72 8.34 -0.24
N THR A 349 8.84 8.32 0.78
CA THR A 349 9.10 8.88 2.13
C THR A 349 9.28 7.79 3.19
N VAL A 350 9.67 6.59 2.78
CA VAL A 350 9.65 5.36 3.56
C VAL A 350 8.23 4.90 3.88
N PHE A 351 7.39 5.78 4.44
CA PHE A 351 5.97 5.52 4.71
C PHE A 351 5.21 6.83 4.95
N ALA A 352 4.88 7.16 6.21
CA ALA A 352 3.97 8.25 6.56
C ALA A 352 4.58 9.64 6.34
N ILE A 353 3.79 10.51 5.76
CA ILE A 353 4.04 11.95 5.61
C ILE A 353 3.23 12.70 6.67
N THR A 354 1.96 12.29 6.82
CA THR A 354 1.05 12.84 7.83
C THR A 354 0.44 11.72 8.68
N GLN A 355 0.01 12.08 9.87
CA GLN A 355 -0.73 11.21 10.77
C GLN A 355 -1.69 12.05 11.62
N SER A 356 -2.94 11.61 11.74
CA SER A 356 -3.87 12.19 12.69
C SER A 356 -3.53 11.77 14.12
N GLU A 357 -3.95 12.57 15.08
CA GLU A 357 -3.60 12.40 16.49
C GLU A 357 -4.56 11.42 17.18
N PRO A 358 -4.08 10.28 17.71
CA PRO A 358 -4.95 9.34 18.42
C PRO A 358 -5.68 9.99 19.60
N GLY A 359 -6.96 9.62 19.77
CA GLY A 359 -7.82 10.17 20.81
C GLY A 359 -8.59 11.44 20.42
N ARG A 360 -8.45 11.87 19.15
CA ARG A 360 -9.25 12.95 18.56
C ARG A 360 -10.02 12.43 17.37
N GLU A 361 -11.23 12.95 17.15
CA GLU A 361 -11.99 12.70 15.93
C GLU A 361 -11.26 13.28 14.72
N LEU A 362 -11.39 12.62 13.56
CA LEU A 362 -10.85 13.11 12.30
C LEU A 362 -11.49 14.45 11.92
N ALA A 363 -10.67 15.44 11.62
CA ALA A 363 -11.14 16.70 11.10
C ALA A 363 -11.76 16.51 9.70
N SER A 364 -12.75 17.32 9.39
CA SER A 364 -13.40 17.35 8.09
C SER A 364 -13.71 18.78 7.65
N VAL A 365 -13.65 19.01 6.35
CA VAL A 365 -13.91 20.31 5.73
C VAL A 365 -15.02 20.16 4.70
N PRO A 366 -16.11 20.98 4.80
CA PRO A 366 -17.14 20.98 3.76
C PRO A 366 -16.55 21.25 2.38
N ARG A 367 -16.99 20.51 1.38
CA ARG A 367 -16.53 20.69 0.01
C ARG A 367 -16.76 22.11 -0.51
N SER A 368 -17.81 22.77 -0.05
CA SER A 368 -18.13 24.17 -0.40
C SER A 368 -17.11 25.19 0.09
N CYS A 369 -16.28 24.85 1.08
CA CYS A 369 -15.24 25.73 1.61
C CYS A 369 -13.95 25.69 0.79
N VAL A 370 -13.79 24.68 -0.09
CA VAL A 370 -12.59 24.51 -0.90
C VAL A 370 -12.77 25.25 -2.21
N SER A 371 -11.87 26.20 -2.48
CA SER A 371 -11.92 27.02 -3.69
C SER A 371 -11.70 26.14 -4.92
N HIS A 372 -12.74 25.93 -5.69
CA HIS A 372 -12.69 25.27 -7.00
C HIS A 372 -13.05 26.30 -8.07
N GLU A 373 -12.06 26.88 -8.69
CA GLU A 373 -12.28 27.48 -10.00
C GLU A 373 -12.64 26.33 -10.95
N ASN A 374 -13.90 26.32 -11.44
CA ASN A 374 -14.48 25.35 -12.39
C ASN A 374 -14.87 23.95 -11.84
N ARG A 375 -15.67 23.87 -10.80
CA ARG A 375 -16.36 22.61 -10.45
C ARG A 375 -17.84 22.67 -10.82
N ALA A 376 -18.25 21.91 -11.84
CA ALA A 376 -19.66 21.62 -12.08
C ALA A 376 -20.10 20.49 -11.11
N CYS A 377 -20.71 20.85 -9.99
CA CYS A 377 -21.39 19.88 -9.12
C CYS A 377 -22.81 20.38 -8.89
N GLY A 378 -23.81 19.63 -9.37
CA GLY A 378 -25.22 19.99 -9.17
C GLY A 378 -25.66 19.76 -7.71
N GLU A 379 -26.68 20.50 -7.25
CA GLU A 379 -27.22 20.42 -5.88
C GLU A 379 -27.68 19.01 -5.42
N LEU A 380 -27.88 18.07 -6.36
CA LEU A 380 -28.30 16.68 -6.09
C LEU A 380 -27.12 15.73 -5.75
N ALA A 381 -25.87 16.24 -5.69
CA ALA A 381 -24.68 15.43 -5.43
C ALA A 381 -24.52 14.98 -3.98
N PHE A 382 -25.21 15.62 -3.05
CA PHE A 382 -24.93 15.54 -1.61
C PHE A 382 -25.15 14.16 -0.98
N ASP A 383 -26.09 13.36 -1.49
CA ASP A 383 -26.38 12.03 -0.93
C ASP A 383 -25.44 10.92 -1.42
N LEU A 384 -24.73 11.12 -2.52
CA LEU A 384 -23.93 10.10 -3.21
C LEU A 384 -22.42 10.32 -3.14
N ILE A 385 -21.99 11.58 -2.98
CA ILE A 385 -20.60 11.97 -2.73
C ILE A 385 -20.51 12.50 -1.32
N ASP A 386 -19.47 12.14 -0.57
CA ASP A 386 -19.24 12.73 0.76
C ASP A 386 -19.26 14.27 0.66
N ASP A 387 -20.09 14.94 1.46
CA ASP A 387 -20.20 16.41 1.52
C ASP A 387 -18.94 17.08 2.05
N VAL A 388 -18.05 16.30 2.61
CA VAL A 388 -16.84 16.75 3.27
C VAL A 388 -15.61 16.04 2.72
N TYR A 389 -14.50 16.73 2.79
CA TYR A 389 -13.18 16.09 2.74
C TYR A 389 -12.77 15.73 4.16
N VAL A 390 -12.21 14.53 4.33
CA VAL A 390 -11.69 14.05 5.62
C VAL A 390 -10.19 14.23 5.64
N SER A 391 -9.67 14.71 6.76
CA SER A 391 -8.24 14.94 6.95
C SER A 391 -7.44 13.63 6.87
N SER A 392 -6.25 13.72 6.29
CA SER A 392 -5.21 12.70 6.35
C SER A 392 -4.19 12.95 7.48
N GLY A 393 -4.48 13.91 8.36
CA GLY A 393 -3.66 14.25 9.53
C GLY A 393 -2.69 15.41 9.30
N LYS A 394 -1.92 15.71 10.34
CA LYS A 394 -0.86 16.73 10.34
C LYS A 394 0.45 16.16 9.84
N PRO A 395 1.32 17.00 9.25
CA PRO A 395 2.68 16.58 8.93
C PRO A 395 3.38 15.97 10.15
N LEU A 396 4.13 14.88 9.94
CA LEU A 396 5.00 14.36 11.00
C LEU A 396 6.05 15.40 11.39
N PRO A 397 6.62 15.34 12.60
CA PRO A 397 7.73 16.20 12.98
C PRO A 397 8.86 16.17 11.92
N ASP A 398 9.53 17.29 11.70
CA ASP A 398 10.56 17.50 10.68
C ASP A 398 10.07 17.27 9.22
N THR A 399 8.76 17.22 8.99
CA THR A 399 8.16 17.09 7.68
C THR A 399 7.45 18.38 7.29
N GLU A 400 7.77 18.89 6.10
CA GLU A 400 7.14 20.07 5.54
C GLU A 400 6.31 19.69 4.32
N ILE A 401 5.15 20.33 4.19
CA ILE A 401 4.24 20.18 3.05
C ILE A 401 3.94 21.55 2.47
N LYS A 402 3.91 21.63 1.16
CA LYS A 402 3.37 22.79 0.42
C LYS A 402 2.48 22.31 -0.71
N ILE A 403 1.47 23.09 -1.01
CA ILE A 403 0.56 22.87 -2.12
C ILE A 403 0.95 23.82 -3.26
N ILE A 404 1.11 23.28 -4.47
CA ILE A 404 1.57 24.03 -5.64
C ILE A 404 0.48 24.02 -6.71
N ALA A 405 0.09 25.19 -7.16
CA ALA A 405 -0.86 25.37 -8.25
C ALA A 405 -0.23 25.00 -9.61
N VAL A 406 -1.06 24.90 -10.65
CA VAL A 406 -0.61 24.57 -12.02
C VAL A 406 0.39 25.59 -12.59
N ASP A 407 0.28 26.86 -12.19
CA ASP A 407 1.19 27.94 -12.59
C ASP A 407 2.52 27.95 -11.82
N GLY A 408 2.70 27.00 -10.86
CA GLY A 408 3.89 26.89 -10.02
C GLY A 408 3.87 27.77 -8.75
N SER A 409 2.82 28.55 -8.51
CA SER A 409 2.66 29.34 -7.29
C SER A 409 2.27 28.46 -6.09
N LYS A 410 2.60 28.92 -4.87
CA LYS A 410 2.15 28.26 -3.64
C LYS A 410 0.69 28.61 -3.38
N CYS A 411 -0.14 27.57 -3.21
CA CYS A 411 -1.55 27.75 -2.84
C CYS A 411 -1.71 28.24 -1.40
N PRO A 412 -2.69 29.10 -1.12
CA PRO A 412 -3.14 29.38 0.25
C PRO A 412 -3.93 28.19 0.81
N ASP A 413 -4.27 28.26 2.11
CA ASP A 413 -5.15 27.27 2.73
C ASP A 413 -6.50 27.19 1.98
N PHE A 414 -7.08 26.00 1.98
CA PHE A 414 -8.31 25.63 1.25
C PHE A 414 -8.21 25.71 -0.28
N ALA A 415 -7.05 26.04 -0.85
CA ALA A 415 -6.85 26.02 -2.29
C ALA A 415 -6.10 24.75 -2.71
N PRO A 416 -6.70 23.90 -3.56
CA PRO A 416 -6.10 22.63 -3.94
C PRO A 416 -5.03 22.80 -5.03
N GLY A 417 -4.03 21.92 -4.97
CA GLY A 417 -2.91 21.85 -5.91
C GLY A 417 -2.14 20.55 -5.75
N GLU A 418 -0.98 20.45 -6.42
CA GLU A 418 -0.08 19.31 -6.26
C GLU A 418 0.61 19.35 -4.90
N ILE A 419 0.61 18.23 -4.21
CA ILE A 419 1.24 18.06 -2.90
C ILE A 419 2.75 17.89 -3.10
N HIS A 420 3.55 18.77 -2.51
CA HIS A 420 5.00 18.66 -2.44
C HIS A 420 5.45 18.44 -1.01
N VAL A 421 6.43 17.54 -0.81
CA VAL A 421 6.91 17.17 0.51
C VAL A 421 8.41 17.33 0.65
N ARG A 422 8.88 17.67 1.85
CA ARG A 422 10.28 17.69 2.27
C ARG A 422 10.39 17.06 3.65
N THR A 423 11.21 16.02 3.80
CA THR A 423 11.39 15.28 5.05
C THR A 423 12.75 14.59 5.06
N PRO A 424 13.38 14.37 6.22
CA PRO A 424 14.60 13.54 6.32
C PRO A 424 14.39 12.07 5.90
N SER A 425 13.15 11.60 5.86
CA SER A 425 12.80 10.25 5.37
C SER A 425 12.65 10.17 3.85
N LEU A 426 12.88 11.27 3.12
CA LEU A 426 12.73 11.30 1.67
C LEU A 426 13.84 10.49 0.98
N PHE A 427 13.45 9.64 0.04
CA PHE A 427 14.35 8.74 -0.69
C PHE A 427 15.42 9.49 -1.50
N SER A 428 16.56 8.82 -1.70
CA SER A 428 17.66 9.36 -2.52
C SER A 428 17.57 8.96 -3.99
N GLY A 429 16.79 7.94 -4.31
CA GLY A 429 16.63 7.46 -5.68
C GLY A 429 16.03 6.06 -5.79
N TYR A 430 15.97 5.58 -7.03
CA TYR A 430 15.45 4.27 -7.37
C TYR A 430 16.55 3.32 -7.79
N TRP A 431 16.36 2.02 -7.53
CA TRP A 431 17.17 0.94 -8.04
C TRP A 431 16.46 0.25 -9.20
N GLY A 432 17.12 0.10 -10.33
CA GLY A 432 16.53 -0.49 -11.53
C GLY A 432 17.59 -1.01 -12.51
N ALA A 433 17.20 -1.29 -13.75
CA ALA A 433 18.02 -1.94 -14.78
C ALA A 433 19.38 -1.27 -15.02
N GLU A 434 19.45 0.04 -14.86
CA GLU A 434 20.67 0.84 -15.02
C GLU A 434 21.43 1.06 -13.70
N GLY A 435 21.06 0.33 -12.64
CA GLY A 435 21.60 0.52 -11.29
C GLY A 435 20.86 1.60 -10.50
N PHE A 436 21.59 2.30 -9.63
CA PHE A 436 21.05 3.37 -8.81
C PHE A 436 20.84 4.63 -9.64
N GLN A 437 19.60 5.11 -9.66
CA GLN A 437 19.20 6.36 -10.31
C GLN A 437 18.84 7.38 -9.25
N THR A 438 19.69 8.39 -9.08
CA THR A 438 19.44 9.50 -8.16
C THR A 438 18.18 10.25 -8.59
N HIS A 439 17.29 10.53 -7.64
CA HIS A 439 16.15 11.39 -7.86
C HIS A 439 16.55 12.85 -7.64
N SER A 440 16.35 13.68 -8.67
CA SER A 440 16.62 15.11 -8.57
C SER A 440 15.52 15.81 -7.78
N LEU A 441 15.87 16.34 -6.63
CA LEU A 441 14.98 17.11 -5.78
C LEU A 441 15.17 18.61 -6.03
N ASN A 442 14.12 19.34 -6.34
CA ASN A 442 14.17 20.79 -6.49
C ASN A 442 14.19 21.47 -5.11
N GLY A 443 15.37 21.88 -4.64
CA GLY A 443 15.54 22.47 -3.31
C GLY A 443 15.14 21.53 -2.15
N GLY A 444 15.30 20.20 -2.32
CA GLY A 444 14.93 19.19 -1.33
C GLY A 444 13.45 18.82 -1.32
N TRP A 445 12.65 19.33 -2.26
CA TRP A 445 11.22 19.05 -2.39
C TRP A 445 10.95 17.94 -3.40
N HIS A 446 10.06 17.03 -3.03
CA HIS A 446 9.52 15.99 -3.90
C HIS A 446 8.08 16.32 -4.28
N ALA A 447 7.80 16.39 -5.58
CA ALA A 447 6.45 16.47 -6.13
C ALA A 447 5.82 15.07 -6.11
N THR A 448 4.78 14.87 -5.31
CA THR A 448 4.22 13.53 -5.06
C THR A 448 3.38 13.01 -6.22
N GLY A 449 2.87 13.91 -7.06
CA GLY A 449 1.88 13.62 -8.08
C GLY A 449 0.47 13.41 -7.51
N ASP A 450 0.28 13.57 -6.22
CA ASP A 450 -1.03 13.57 -5.57
C ASP A 450 -1.56 15.01 -5.44
N PHE A 451 -2.88 15.15 -5.43
CA PHE A 451 -3.60 16.42 -5.41
C PHE A 451 -4.36 16.59 -4.10
N GLY A 452 -4.27 17.77 -3.50
CA GLY A 452 -4.89 18.04 -2.21
C GLY A 452 -4.74 19.49 -1.77
N PHE A 453 -5.12 19.78 -0.54
CA PHE A 453 -5.01 21.12 0.07
C PHE A 453 -4.66 21.01 1.56
N ILE A 454 -4.23 22.12 2.13
CA ILE A 454 -4.03 22.28 3.58
C ILE A 454 -5.17 23.14 4.12
N ALA A 455 -5.70 22.76 5.27
CA ALA A 455 -6.61 23.56 6.06
C ALA A 455 -6.30 23.37 7.55
N GLU A 456 -6.18 24.44 8.30
CA GLU A 456 -5.90 24.43 9.75
C GLU A 456 -4.68 23.57 10.13
N GLY A 457 -3.66 23.51 9.26
CA GLY A 457 -2.44 22.74 9.46
C GLY A 457 -2.57 21.23 9.20
N GLU A 458 -3.71 20.76 8.70
CA GLU A 458 -3.95 19.37 8.31
C GLU A 458 -3.99 19.22 6.79
N LEU A 459 -3.56 18.05 6.30
CA LEU A 459 -3.56 17.72 4.89
C LEU A 459 -4.87 17.00 4.50
N PHE A 460 -5.45 17.40 3.40
CA PHE A 460 -6.61 16.77 2.78
C PHE A 460 -6.24 16.28 1.38
N VAL A 461 -6.19 14.96 1.18
CA VAL A 461 -5.84 14.35 -0.09
C VAL A 461 -7.11 14.10 -0.89
N ILE A 462 -7.19 14.65 -2.11
CA ILE A 462 -8.35 14.54 -2.99
C ILE A 462 -8.19 13.36 -3.95
N GLY A 463 -7.01 13.21 -4.58
CA GLY A 463 -6.75 12.18 -5.57
C GLY A 463 -5.39 12.36 -6.23
N ARG A 464 -5.22 11.81 -7.44
CA ARG A 464 -3.99 11.94 -8.22
C ARG A 464 -4.07 13.03 -9.26
N PHE A 465 -3.07 13.91 -9.30
CA PHE A 465 -3.00 15.01 -10.25
C PHE A 465 -3.12 14.54 -11.73
N LYS A 466 -2.44 13.45 -12.07
CA LYS A 466 -2.45 12.87 -13.43
C LYS A 466 -3.74 12.13 -13.80
N ASP A 467 -4.56 11.80 -12.83
CA ASP A 467 -5.80 11.06 -13.03
C ASP A 467 -7.01 12.00 -13.22
N ILE A 468 -6.87 13.30 -12.94
CA ILE A 468 -7.91 14.30 -13.15
C ILE A 468 -8.32 14.31 -14.62
N VAL A 469 -9.62 14.18 -14.89
CA VAL A 469 -10.18 14.21 -16.25
C VAL A 469 -10.65 15.62 -16.55
N ILE A 470 -10.12 16.22 -17.61
CA ILE A 470 -10.49 17.58 -18.00
C ILE A 470 -11.51 17.52 -19.12
N VAL A 471 -12.76 17.85 -18.80
CA VAL A 471 -13.87 17.84 -19.76
C VAL A 471 -14.42 19.25 -19.95
N GLY A 472 -14.22 19.84 -21.12
CA GLY A 472 -14.71 21.19 -21.41
C GLY A 472 -14.23 22.27 -20.44
N GLY A 473 -12.99 22.13 -19.93
CA GLY A 473 -12.41 23.05 -18.93
C GLY A 473 -12.76 22.73 -17.46
N ASN A 474 -13.59 21.72 -17.21
CA ASN A 474 -13.93 21.28 -15.86
C ASN A 474 -13.03 20.14 -15.40
N ASN A 475 -12.54 20.23 -14.17
CA ASN A 475 -11.76 19.18 -13.52
C ASN A 475 -12.70 18.15 -12.89
N ILE A 476 -12.71 16.92 -13.43
CA ILE A 476 -13.50 15.81 -12.93
C ILE A 476 -12.57 14.84 -12.19
N PHE A 477 -12.86 14.58 -10.93
CA PHE A 477 -12.11 13.62 -10.13
C PHE A 477 -12.69 12.21 -10.35
N PRO A 478 -11.90 11.27 -10.88
CA PRO A 478 -12.36 9.91 -11.13
C PRO A 478 -12.96 9.23 -9.89
N GLU A 479 -12.41 9.52 -8.73
CA GLU A 479 -12.84 8.96 -7.45
C GLU A 479 -14.28 9.36 -7.10
N ASP A 480 -14.72 10.56 -7.46
CA ASP A 480 -16.09 11.01 -7.25
C ASP A 480 -17.06 10.29 -8.20
N VAL A 481 -16.67 10.16 -9.46
CA VAL A 481 -17.44 9.38 -10.45
C VAL A 481 -17.56 7.91 -10.03
N GLU A 482 -16.46 7.32 -9.59
CA GLU A 482 -16.42 5.94 -9.10
C GLU A 482 -17.30 5.75 -7.86
N ALA A 483 -17.32 6.71 -6.92
CA ALA A 483 -18.18 6.68 -5.75
C ALA A 483 -19.68 6.67 -6.14
N VAL A 484 -20.06 7.55 -7.05
CA VAL A 484 -21.43 7.64 -7.59
C VAL A 484 -21.86 6.33 -8.26
N VAL A 485 -21.02 5.77 -9.11
CA VAL A 485 -21.35 4.55 -9.89
C VAL A 485 -21.34 3.30 -9.00
N ASN A 486 -20.51 3.26 -7.97
CA ASN A 486 -20.53 2.17 -6.99
C ASN A 486 -21.85 2.05 -6.20
N SER A 487 -22.68 3.10 -6.16
CA SER A 487 -23.98 3.08 -5.51
C SER A 487 -25.09 2.44 -6.39
N VAL A 488 -24.83 2.22 -7.67
CA VAL A 488 -25.83 1.65 -8.60
C VAL A 488 -26.09 0.18 -8.28
N ALA A 489 -27.34 -0.14 -8.00
CA ALA A 489 -27.76 -1.53 -7.80
C ALA A 489 -27.45 -2.36 -9.06
N GLY A 490 -26.83 -3.53 -8.91
CA GLY A 490 -26.38 -4.38 -10.01
C GLY A 490 -24.91 -4.18 -10.41
N ILE A 491 -24.23 -3.16 -9.88
CA ILE A 491 -22.77 -2.99 -10.02
C ILE A 491 -22.05 -3.64 -8.83
N HIS A 492 -20.91 -4.26 -9.11
CA HIS A 492 -20.07 -4.86 -8.09
C HIS A 492 -19.31 -3.75 -7.37
N ALA A 493 -19.63 -3.54 -6.09
CA ALA A 493 -19.00 -2.51 -5.26
C ALA A 493 -17.46 -2.62 -5.25
N GLY A 494 -16.76 -1.51 -5.43
CA GLY A 494 -15.30 -1.45 -5.54
C GLY A 494 -14.73 -2.03 -6.83
N ARG A 495 -15.57 -2.13 -7.88
CA ARG A 495 -15.22 -2.59 -9.22
C ARG A 495 -15.73 -1.60 -10.28
N VAL A 496 -15.43 -0.33 -10.06
CA VAL A 496 -15.68 0.77 -10.98
C VAL A 496 -14.38 1.51 -11.19
N VAL A 497 -14.13 1.97 -12.41
CA VAL A 497 -13.00 2.83 -12.74
C VAL A 497 -13.45 3.91 -13.74
N ALA A 498 -13.07 5.15 -13.45
CA ALA A 498 -13.30 6.28 -14.34
C ALA A 498 -11.94 6.85 -14.81
N PHE A 499 -11.88 7.35 -16.04
CA PHE A 499 -10.68 7.93 -16.65
C PHE A 499 -11.01 8.80 -17.85
N GLY A 500 -10.06 9.66 -18.23
CA GLY A 500 -10.13 10.46 -19.44
C GLY A 500 -9.73 9.68 -20.69
N VAL A 501 -10.45 9.88 -21.77
CA VAL A 501 -10.12 9.44 -23.12
C VAL A 501 -9.98 10.68 -24.00
N GLU A 502 -8.83 10.82 -24.68
CA GLU A 502 -8.61 11.94 -25.60
C GLU A 502 -9.67 11.96 -26.70
N ASP A 503 -10.30 13.10 -26.86
CA ASP A 503 -11.30 13.37 -27.87
C ASP A 503 -10.75 14.35 -28.91
N GLN A 504 -10.26 13.79 -30.01
CA GLN A 504 -9.65 14.58 -31.07
C GLN A 504 -10.65 15.51 -31.78
N GLU A 505 -11.94 15.17 -31.75
CA GLU A 505 -12.98 15.96 -32.41
C GLU A 505 -13.26 17.27 -31.66
N PHE A 506 -13.24 17.24 -30.33
CA PHE A 506 -13.56 18.39 -29.49
C PHE A 506 -12.34 19.03 -28.82
N GLY A 507 -11.13 18.48 -28.98
CA GLY A 507 -9.90 19.01 -28.39
C GLY A 507 -9.89 18.99 -26.86
N THR A 508 -10.65 18.10 -26.25
CA THR A 508 -10.78 17.90 -24.80
C THR A 508 -10.77 16.41 -24.46
N GLN A 509 -10.91 16.06 -23.19
CA GLN A 509 -11.10 14.66 -22.80
C GLN A 509 -12.59 14.31 -22.74
N GLY A 510 -12.93 13.08 -23.13
CA GLY A 510 -14.21 12.47 -22.84
C GLY A 510 -14.13 11.62 -21.57
N LEU A 511 -15.07 11.79 -20.63
CA LEU A 511 -15.17 10.94 -19.45
C LEU A 511 -15.58 9.54 -19.84
N ALA A 512 -14.77 8.55 -19.47
CA ALA A 512 -15.06 7.13 -19.60
C ALA A 512 -15.30 6.48 -18.24
N VAL A 513 -16.27 5.59 -18.15
CA VAL A 513 -16.61 4.81 -16.95
C VAL A 513 -16.70 3.34 -17.33
N VAL A 514 -15.97 2.49 -16.62
CA VAL A 514 -16.05 1.03 -16.73
C VAL A 514 -16.47 0.46 -15.38
N ALA A 515 -17.49 -0.41 -15.37
CA ALA A 515 -18.03 -0.99 -14.14
C ALA A 515 -18.27 -2.50 -14.31
N GLU A 516 -17.85 -3.32 -13.33
CA GLU A 516 -18.14 -4.76 -13.35
C GLU A 516 -19.56 -5.04 -12.85
N MET A 517 -20.32 -5.85 -13.61
CA MET A 517 -21.64 -6.28 -13.21
C MET A 517 -21.58 -7.27 -12.04
N LYS A 518 -22.52 -7.15 -11.10
CA LYS A 518 -22.69 -8.10 -10.00
C LYS A 518 -23.46 -9.33 -10.46
N GLY A 519 -22.95 -10.52 -10.21
CA GLY A 519 -23.56 -11.78 -10.64
C GLY A 519 -23.11 -12.22 -12.03
N GLU A 520 -23.94 -13.02 -12.73
CA GLU A 520 -23.66 -13.46 -14.11
C GLU A 520 -23.85 -12.31 -15.08
N PHE A 521 -22.96 -12.23 -16.06
CA PHE A 521 -23.03 -11.18 -17.07
C PHE A 521 -24.18 -11.43 -18.07
N ASN A 522 -24.98 -10.41 -18.29
CA ASN A 522 -26.07 -10.39 -19.25
C ASN A 522 -26.03 -9.08 -20.02
N GLU A 523 -26.03 -9.14 -21.36
CA GLU A 523 -25.88 -7.98 -22.23
C GLU A 523 -27.03 -6.97 -22.10
N ASP A 524 -28.28 -7.44 -22.01
CA ASP A 524 -29.45 -6.55 -21.87
C ASP A 524 -29.43 -5.81 -20.53
N ALA A 525 -29.09 -6.53 -19.44
CA ALA A 525 -28.94 -5.94 -18.12
C ALA A 525 -27.75 -4.95 -18.09
N ALA A 526 -26.65 -5.26 -18.75
CA ALA A 526 -25.51 -4.37 -18.87
C ALA A 526 -25.88 -3.06 -19.57
N LEU A 527 -26.62 -3.11 -20.68
CA LEU A 527 -27.09 -1.92 -21.41
C LEU A 527 -28.03 -1.04 -20.58
N GLN A 528 -28.92 -1.65 -19.77
CA GLN A 528 -29.78 -0.93 -18.84
C GLN A 528 -28.96 -0.24 -17.74
N LEU A 529 -27.95 -0.93 -17.20
CA LEU A 529 -27.03 -0.37 -16.20
C LEU A 529 -26.21 0.77 -16.80
N GLU A 530 -25.70 0.66 -18.03
CA GLU A 530 -24.99 1.74 -18.71
C GLU A 530 -25.86 2.99 -18.85
N THR A 531 -27.13 2.82 -19.21
CA THR A 531 -28.09 3.94 -19.31
C THR A 531 -28.32 4.59 -17.95
N THR A 532 -28.44 3.79 -16.90
CA THR A 532 -28.61 4.27 -15.50
C THR A 532 -27.37 5.04 -15.06
N ILE A 533 -26.17 4.49 -15.31
CA ILE A 533 -24.88 5.14 -14.98
C ILE A 533 -24.77 6.48 -15.71
N ARG A 534 -25.07 6.55 -17.00
CA ARG A 534 -25.01 7.82 -17.78
C ARG A 534 -25.89 8.91 -17.16
N LYS A 535 -27.14 8.56 -16.83
CA LYS A 535 -28.07 9.50 -16.21
C LYS A 535 -27.58 9.95 -14.86
N LEU A 536 -27.14 9.00 -14.03
CA LEU A 536 -26.69 9.29 -12.67
C LEU A 536 -25.43 10.17 -12.67
N VAL A 537 -24.42 9.85 -13.49
CA VAL A 537 -23.20 10.64 -13.62
C VAL A 537 -23.52 12.05 -14.11
N LEU A 538 -24.36 12.20 -15.13
CA LEU A 538 -24.77 13.53 -15.59
C LEU A 538 -25.48 14.33 -14.50
N THR A 539 -26.38 13.71 -13.74
CA THR A 539 -27.17 14.38 -12.70
C THR A 539 -26.29 14.79 -11.51
N VAL A 540 -25.37 13.92 -11.09
CA VAL A 540 -24.61 14.11 -9.84
C VAL A 540 -23.28 14.85 -10.08
N ILE A 541 -22.54 14.48 -11.13
CA ILE A 541 -21.24 15.08 -11.47
C ILE A 541 -21.40 16.33 -12.33
N GLY A 542 -22.55 16.51 -12.98
CA GLY A 542 -22.79 17.62 -13.90
C GLY A 542 -22.09 17.49 -15.25
N THR A 543 -21.48 16.33 -15.54
CA THR A 543 -20.74 16.07 -16.77
C THR A 543 -21.20 14.76 -17.39
N ALA A 544 -21.42 14.76 -18.70
CA ALA A 544 -21.82 13.54 -19.41
C ALA A 544 -20.66 12.55 -19.50
N ALA A 545 -20.90 11.31 -19.07
CA ALA A 545 -19.97 10.22 -19.36
C ALA A 545 -20.10 9.84 -20.86
N ARG A 546 -19.10 10.21 -21.66
CA ARG A 546 -19.09 9.93 -23.11
C ARG A 546 -19.05 8.42 -23.38
N TYR A 547 -18.28 7.71 -22.58
CA TYR A 547 -18.15 6.26 -22.68
C TYR A 547 -18.57 5.62 -21.36
N VAL A 548 -19.50 4.68 -21.43
CA VAL A 548 -19.86 3.83 -20.30
C VAL A 548 -19.85 2.40 -20.78
N SER A 549 -19.18 1.52 -20.06
CA SER A 549 -19.14 0.09 -20.35
C SER A 549 -19.35 -0.70 -19.07
N VAL A 550 -20.41 -1.50 -19.05
CA VAL A 550 -20.64 -2.51 -18.01
C VAL A 550 -20.08 -3.83 -18.51
N VAL A 551 -19.18 -4.42 -17.75
CA VAL A 551 -18.34 -5.54 -18.17
C VAL A 551 -18.49 -6.73 -17.23
N PRO A 552 -18.11 -7.96 -17.67
CA PRO A 552 -18.08 -9.13 -16.79
C PRO A 552 -17.13 -8.95 -15.61
N GLN A 553 -17.33 -9.75 -14.56
CA GLN A 553 -16.44 -9.78 -13.42
C GLN A 553 -14.99 -10.12 -13.84
N ARG A 554 -14.01 -9.52 -13.16
CA ARG A 554 -12.56 -9.65 -13.41
C ARG A 554 -12.08 -9.00 -14.70
N TRP A 555 -12.89 -8.17 -15.34
CA TRP A 555 -12.45 -7.40 -16.49
C TRP A 555 -11.57 -6.22 -16.10
N ILE A 556 -11.90 -5.53 -14.99
CA ILE A 556 -11.09 -4.42 -14.48
C ILE A 556 -9.75 -4.94 -13.95
N VAL A 557 -8.68 -4.31 -14.41
CA VAL A 557 -7.31 -4.72 -14.04
C VAL A 557 -6.97 -4.24 -12.64
N LYS A 558 -6.44 -5.15 -11.81
CA LYS A 558 -5.93 -4.83 -10.47
C LYS A 558 -4.42 -5.10 -10.38
N SER A 559 -3.77 -4.28 -9.57
CA SER A 559 -2.37 -4.50 -9.17
C SER A 559 -2.25 -5.72 -8.25
N THR A 560 -1.02 -6.18 -8.01
CA THR A 560 -0.71 -7.26 -7.04
C THR A 560 -1.12 -6.90 -5.61
N ALA A 561 -1.20 -5.60 -5.29
CA ALA A 561 -1.73 -5.09 -4.02
C ALA A 561 -3.28 -5.04 -3.96
N GLY A 562 -3.97 -5.50 -5.00
CA GLY A 562 -5.44 -5.52 -5.07
C GLY A 562 -6.07 -4.16 -5.44
N LYS A 563 -5.28 -3.11 -5.64
CA LYS A 563 -5.76 -1.79 -6.07
C LYS A 563 -6.10 -1.81 -7.57
N ILE A 564 -7.13 -1.06 -7.98
CA ILE A 564 -7.46 -0.87 -9.39
C ILE A 564 -6.30 -0.17 -10.10
N SER A 565 -5.87 -0.73 -11.24
CA SER A 565 -4.93 -0.08 -12.15
C SER A 565 -5.71 0.72 -13.19
N ARG A 566 -5.94 2.01 -12.95
CA ARG A 566 -6.68 2.90 -13.87
C ARG A 566 -6.02 2.93 -15.25
N ARG A 567 -4.69 3.07 -15.29
CA ARG A 567 -3.92 3.08 -16.54
C ARG A 567 -4.13 1.81 -17.36
N GLU A 568 -3.94 0.64 -16.77
CA GLU A 568 -4.02 -0.62 -17.51
C GLU A 568 -5.46 -0.95 -17.91
N THR A 569 -6.44 -0.56 -17.09
CA THR A 569 -7.86 -0.68 -17.43
C THR A 569 -8.20 0.24 -18.60
N ARG A 570 -7.67 1.48 -18.62
CA ARG A 570 -7.79 2.41 -19.76
C ARG A 570 -7.15 1.85 -21.02
N GLU A 571 -5.93 1.33 -20.94
CA GLU A 571 -5.23 0.71 -22.08
C GLU A 571 -6.02 -0.48 -22.65
N ARG A 572 -6.59 -1.33 -21.78
CA ARG A 572 -7.47 -2.42 -22.19
C ARG A 572 -8.73 -1.91 -22.87
N PHE A 573 -9.40 -0.92 -22.27
CA PHE A 573 -10.60 -0.31 -22.82
C PHE A 573 -10.37 0.29 -24.21
N LEU A 574 -9.27 1.03 -24.39
CA LEU A 574 -8.92 1.64 -25.68
C LEU A 574 -8.65 0.59 -26.75
N ARG A 575 -7.93 -0.48 -26.40
CA ARG A 575 -7.67 -1.60 -27.32
C ARG A 575 -8.96 -2.31 -27.73
N ASP A 576 -9.79 -2.68 -26.76
CA ASP A 576 -11.01 -3.46 -27.02
C ASP A 576 -12.08 -2.66 -27.79
N ARG A 577 -12.07 -1.32 -27.66
CA ARG A 577 -13.08 -0.45 -28.30
C ARG A 577 -12.63 0.19 -29.62
N PHE A 578 -11.35 0.50 -29.77
CA PHE A 578 -10.83 1.31 -30.86
C PHE A 578 -9.80 0.58 -31.74
N SER A 579 -9.42 -0.67 -31.44
CA SER A 579 -8.62 -1.47 -32.37
C SER A 579 -9.49 -1.82 -33.60
N PRO A 580 -9.00 -1.59 -34.83
CA PRO A 580 -9.66 -2.15 -36.01
C PRO A 580 -9.58 -3.68 -35.87
N GLY A 581 -10.73 -4.36 -36.02
CA GLY A 581 -10.87 -5.81 -36.02
C GLY A 581 -10.06 -6.50 -37.12
#